data_01f7157b2db8c84b6cece46b5b5c75b3
#
_entry.id   01f7157b2db8c84b6cece46b5b5c75b3
#
_cell.length_a   1.000
_cell.length_b   1.000
_cell.length_c   1.000
_cell.angle_alpha   90.00
_cell.angle_beta   90.00
_cell.angle_gamma   90.00
#
_symmetry.space_group_name_H-M   'P 1'
#
loop_
_entity.id
_entity.type
_entity.pdbx_description
1 polymer ?
#
loop_
_entity_poly.entity_id
_entity_poly.type
_entity_poly.pdbx_seq_one_letter_code
_entity_poly.pdbx_strand_id
1 'polypeptide(L)'
;GSEMCIRDRCMIGYILRRIAYGFLILLGVNALTFALFFAVNTPDDMARLAIGGRYVTSEAIENWKTAHGYDLPLVYNDDAQGIEKITKTVFYTRSAPLLTGDLGLSDAGRSINREIAERVGPSLALAVPTFVLGVFVMLVFSLMVVLVRRTKLEWAAVAFAVTVMSVSSLFYIILGQWLFAKTLRLVPVSGFMDGWRMAVFLILPVAIGIFSRLGSDTLL
;
A
#
# COMPACT_ATOMS: atom_id res chain seq x y z
N GLY A 1 -23.27 -14.60 -36.87
CA GLY A 1 -22.81 -13.24 -36.60
C GLY A 1 -23.57 -12.51 -35.51
N SER A 2 -24.81 -12.87 -35.20
CA SER A 2 -25.68 -12.15 -34.26
C SER A 2 -25.49 -12.54 -32.79
N GLU A 3 -25.10 -13.76 -32.49
CA GLU A 3 -24.92 -14.21 -31.10
C GLU A 3 -23.65 -13.68 -30.42
N MET A 4 -22.59 -13.42 -31.17
CA MET A 4 -21.35 -12.86 -30.68
C MET A 4 -21.53 -11.39 -30.26
N CYS A 5 -22.33 -10.61 -31.00
CA CYS A 5 -22.65 -9.22 -30.66
C CYS A 5 -23.46 -9.05 -29.35
N ILE A 6 -24.32 -10.01 -29.01
CA ILE A 6 -25.14 -9.97 -27.79
C ILE A 6 -24.27 -10.25 -26.57
N ARG A 7 -23.31 -11.18 -26.67
CA ARG A 7 -22.38 -11.54 -25.59
C ARG A 7 -21.40 -10.42 -25.28
N ASP A 8 -20.91 -9.71 -26.30
CA ASP A 8 -20.00 -8.60 -26.14
C ASP A 8 -20.67 -7.35 -25.48
N ARG A 9 -21.93 -7.07 -25.86
CA ARG A 9 -22.70 -5.99 -25.19
C ARG A 9 -22.98 -6.29 -23.71
N CYS A 10 -23.25 -7.53 -23.35
CA CYS A 10 -23.40 -7.93 -21.94
C CYS A 10 -22.10 -7.80 -21.17
N MET A 11 -20.97 -8.16 -21.78
CA MET A 11 -19.65 -8.02 -21.12
C MET A 11 -19.25 -6.57 -20.89
N ILE A 12 -19.45 -5.69 -21.89
CA ILE A 12 -19.14 -4.25 -21.76
C ILE A 12 -20.02 -3.63 -20.67
N GLY A 13 -21.33 -3.92 -20.66
CA GLY A 13 -22.24 -3.43 -19.62
C GLY A 13 -21.85 -3.90 -18.21
N TYR A 14 -21.40 -5.15 -18.09
CA TYR A 14 -20.89 -5.68 -16.82
C TYR A 14 -19.62 -4.97 -16.36
N ILE A 15 -18.66 -4.77 -17.26
CA ILE A 15 -17.39 -4.07 -16.97
C ILE A 15 -17.67 -2.61 -16.57
N LEU A 16 -18.52 -1.90 -17.33
CA LEU A 16 -18.88 -0.52 -17.00
C LEU A 16 -19.53 -0.40 -15.62
N ARG A 17 -20.46 -1.31 -15.31
CA ARG A 17 -21.11 -1.36 -14.00
C ARG A 17 -20.09 -1.61 -12.88
N ARG A 18 -19.12 -2.49 -13.09
CA ARG A 18 -18.06 -2.79 -12.12
C ARG A 18 -17.12 -1.60 -11.90
N ILE A 19 -16.76 -0.90 -12.97
CA ILE A 19 -15.96 0.33 -12.90
C ILE A 19 -16.73 1.42 -12.15
N ALA A 20 -18.04 1.59 -12.44
CA ALA A 20 -18.88 2.55 -11.74
C ALA A 20 -18.99 2.24 -10.24
N TYR A 21 -19.15 0.98 -9.85
CA TYR A 21 -19.13 0.59 -8.45
C TYR A 21 -17.75 0.82 -7.81
N GLY A 22 -16.67 0.52 -8.52
CA GLY A 22 -15.31 0.81 -8.06
C GLY A 22 -15.09 2.30 -7.79
N PHE A 23 -15.57 3.15 -8.70
CA PHE A 23 -15.51 4.60 -8.53
C PHE A 23 -16.34 5.09 -7.34
N LEU A 24 -17.57 4.58 -7.18
CA LEU A 24 -18.42 4.89 -6.01
C LEU A 24 -17.76 4.48 -4.68
N ILE A 25 -17.14 3.30 -4.66
CA ILE A 25 -16.41 2.82 -3.48
C ILE A 25 -15.22 3.74 -3.16
N LEU A 26 -14.42 4.11 -4.17
CA LEU A 26 -13.30 5.04 -3.99
C LEU A 26 -13.75 6.39 -3.44
N LEU A 27 -14.86 6.92 -3.97
CA LEU A 27 -15.41 8.19 -3.50
C LEU A 27 -15.94 8.07 -2.07
N GLY A 28 -16.61 6.96 -1.73
CA GLY A 28 -17.08 6.67 -0.38
C GLY A 28 -15.93 6.51 0.63
N VAL A 29 -14.87 5.79 0.25
CA VAL A 29 -13.67 5.64 1.08
C VAL A 29 -12.97 6.99 1.27
N ASN A 30 -12.83 7.79 0.21
CA ASN A 30 -12.24 9.11 0.29
C ASN A 30 -13.04 10.02 1.24
N ALA A 31 -14.37 10.07 1.10
CA ALA A 31 -15.25 10.86 1.97
C ALA A 31 -15.18 10.39 3.43
N LEU A 32 -15.18 9.08 3.67
CA LEU A 32 -15.06 8.51 5.01
C LEU A 32 -13.70 8.84 5.65
N THR A 33 -12.62 8.67 4.89
CA THR A 33 -11.26 8.99 5.36
C THR A 33 -11.13 10.47 5.69
N PHE A 34 -11.66 11.35 4.82
CA PHE A 34 -11.69 12.78 5.07
C PHE A 34 -12.48 13.13 6.34
N ALA A 35 -13.69 12.58 6.49
CA ALA A 35 -14.52 12.81 7.66
C ALA A 35 -13.85 12.35 8.96
N LEU A 36 -13.26 11.14 8.97
CA LEU A 36 -12.53 10.61 10.12
C LEU A 36 -11.28 11.45 10.44
N PHE A 37 -10.54 11.87 9.42
CA PHE A 37 -9.35 12.68 9.60
C PHE A 37 -9.67 14.02 10.25
N PHE A 38 -10.68 14.73 9.75
CA PHE A 38 -11.08 16.04 10.29
C PHE A 38 -11.93 15.96 11.57
N ALA A 39 -12.50 14.79 11.89
CA ALA A 39 -13.13 14.56 13.19
C ALA A 39 -12.09 14.45 14.32
N VAL A 40 -10.89 13.96 14.02
CA VAL A 40 -9.81 13.80 14.99
C VAL A 40 -8.86 15.00 15.00
N ASN A 41 -8.56 15.56 13.82
CA ASN A 41 -7.58 16.63 13.64
C ASN A 41 -8.29 17.90 13.16
N THR A 42 -8.38 18.91 14.00
CA THR A 42 -8.87 20.22 13.54
C THR A 42 -7.79 20.94 12.73
N PRO A 43 -8.15 21.82 11.77
CA PRO A 43 -7.19 22.64 11.04
C PRO A 43 -6.26 23.47 11.96
N ASP A 44 -6.76 23.85 13.12
CA ASP A 44 -6.00 24.59 14.13
C ASP A 44 -4.95 23.71 14.81
N ASP A 45 -5.27 22.45 15.11
CA ASP A 45 -4.32 21.49 15.68
C ASP A 45 -3.23 21.15 14.67
N MET A 46 -3.58 21.01 13.40
CA MET A 46 -2.63 20.79 12.31
C MET A 46 -1.67 21.96 12.15
N ALA A 47 -2.18 23.20 12.19
CA ALA A 47 -1.37 24.39 12.13
C ALA A 47 -0.39 24.47 13.33
N ARG A 48 -0.87 24.17 14.55
CA ARG A 48 -0.02 24.14 15.76
C ARG A 48 1.11 23.10 15.66
N LEU A 49 0.81 21.92 15.12
CA LEU A 49 1.81 20.86 14.93
C LEU A 49 2.83 21.23 13.85
N ALA A 50 2.38 21.85 12.75
CA ALA A 50 3.24 22.21 11.62
C ALA A 50 4.16 23.39 11.93
N ILE A 51 3.63 24.43 12.59
CA ILE A 51 4.41 25.62 12.96
C ILE A 51 5.47 25.24 14.02
N GLY A 52 5.13 24.31 14.93
CA GLY A 52 6.01 23.89 16.01
C GLY A 52 6.31 25.04 16.98
N GLY A 53 6.45 24.75 18.24
CA GLY A 53 6.78 25.75 19.21
C GLY A 53 5.86 25.75 20.42
N ARG A 54 6.37 26.30 21.52
CA ARG A 54 5.67 26.29 22.82
C ARG A 54 4.53 27.32 22.87
N TYR A 55 4.60 28.35 22.02
CA TYR A 55 3.61 29.42 21.91
C TYR A 55 3.35 29.74 20.44
N VAL A 56 2.21 29.31 19.94
CA VAL A 56 1.76 29.63 18.59
C VAL A 56 0.68 30.70 18.69
N THR A 57 0.89 31.86 18.05
CA THR A 57 -0.07 32.96 18.05
C THR A 57 -1.25 32.63 17.14
N SER A 58 -2.45 33.18 17.44
CA SER A 58 -3.64 32.99 16.60
C SER A 58 -3.42 33.48 15.17
N GLU A 59 -2.67 34.56 15.01
CA GLU A 59 -2.31 35.11 13.70
C GLU A 59 -1.42 34.14 12.88
N ALA A 60 -0.48 33.44 13.52
CA ALA A 60 0.34 32.45 12.84
C ALA A 60 -0.48 31.23 12.38
N ILE A 61 -1.48 30.81 13.17
CA ILE A 61 -2.42 29.75 12.81
C ILE A 61 -3.25 30.18 11.59
N GLU A 62 -3.77 31.40 11.59
CA GLU A 62 -4.61 31.91 10.50
C GLU A 62 -3.82 32.03 9.19
N ASN A 63 -2.63 32.59 9.26
CA ASN A 63 -1.71 32.68 8.12
C ASN A 63 -1.34 31.29 7.57
N TRP A 64 -1.10 30.31 8.44
CA TRP A 64 -0.83 28.95 8.01
C TRP A 64 -2.04 28.30 7.34
N LYS A 65 -3.24 28.46 7.89
CA LYS A 65 -4.49 27.93 7.30
C LYS A 65 -4.73 28.52 5.92
N THR A 66 -4.57 29.82 5.75
CA THR A 66 -4.72 30.50 4.46
C THR A 66 -3.69 30.04 3.45
N ALA A 67 -2.42 29.93 3.87
CA ALA A 67 -1.34 29.45 3.00
C ALA A 67 -1.54 28.01 2.52
N HIS A 68 -2.22 27.17 3.30
CA HIS A 68 -2.46 25.76 2.98
C HIS A 68 -3.89 25.47 2.51
N GLY A 69 -4.75 26.50 2.37
CA GLY A 69 -6.13 26.35 1.89
C GLY A 69 -7.07 25.66 2.88
N TYR A 70 -6.82 25.82 4.17
CA TYR A 70 -7.67 25.34 5.26
C TYR A 70 -8.55 26.45 5.84
N ASP A 71 -8.57 27.63 5.23
CA ASP A 71 -9.47 28.75 5.52
C ASP A 71 -10.89 28.53 4.97
N LEU A 72 -11.04 27.59 4.04
CA LEU A 72 -12.33 27.23 3.46
C LEU A 72 -13.15 26.30 4.39
N PRO A 73 -14.49 26.33 4.29
CA PRO A 73 -15.34 25.35 4.98
C PRO A 73 -15.01 23.92 4.57
N LEU A 74 -15.11 22.96 5.51
CA LEU A 74 -14.67 21.57 5.29
C LEU A 74 -15.44 20.88 4.15
N VAL A 75 -16.77 20.95 4.13
CA VAL A 75 -17.63 20.18 3.22
C VAL A 75 -18.62 21.05 2.46
N TYR A 76 -19.15 22.09 3.08
CA TYR A 76 -20.21 22.91 2.50
C TYR A 76 -19.96 24.38 2.80
N ASN A 77 -20.06 25.24 1.77
CA ASN A 77 -19.85 26.68 1.87
C ASN A 77 -21.19 27.43 1.72
N ASP A 78 -21.68 27.97 2.82
CA ASP A 78 -22.94 28.70 2.85
C ASP A 78 -22.86 30.09 2.17
N ASP A 79 -21.66 30.69 2.16
CA ASP A 79 -21.45 32.06 1.64
C ASP A 79 -21.33 32.09 0.10
N ALA A 80 -21.12 30.91 -0.55
CA ALA A 80 -20.98 30.79 -1.98
C ALA A 80 -22.35 30.61 -2.68
N GLN A 81 -22.40 30.83 -4.01
CA GLN A 81 -23.63 30.64 -4.80
C GLN A 81 -23.48 29.46 -5.79
N GLY A 82 -24.59 28.72 -5.96
CA GLY A 82 -24.66 27.64 -6.96
C GLY A 82 -23.64 26.50 -6.70
N ILE A 83 -22.89 26.13 -7.74
CA ILE A 83 -21.91 25.03 -7.68
C ILE A 83 -20.71 25.38 -6.78
N GLU A 84 -20.43 26.65 -6.58
CA GLU A 84 -19.32 27.10 -5.72
C GLU A 84 -19.48 26.68 -4.26
N LYS A 85 -20.72 26.40 -3.82
CA LYS A 85 -20.99 25.84 -2.48
C LYS A 85 -20.27 24.53 -2.20
N ILE A 86 -20.00 23.75 -3.23
CA ILE A 86 -19.31 22.45 -3.13
C ILE A 86 -17.84 22.57 -3.57
N THR A 87 -17.58 23.36 -4.64
CA THR A 87 -16.22 23.45 -5.21
C THR A 87 -15.28 24.30 -4.37
N LYS A 88 -15.80 25.28 -3.62
CA LYS A 88 -15.00 26.09 -2.68
C LYS A 88 -15.05 25.48 -1.27
N THR A 89 -14.62 24.23 -1.14
CA THR A 89 -14.52 23.50 0.13
C THR A 89 -13.19 22.78 0.21
N VAL A 90 -12.71 22.54 1.42
CA VAL A 90 -11.47 21.77 1.65
C VAL A 90 -11.58 20.37 1.05
N PHE A 91 -12.75 19.73 1.21
CA PHE A 91 -12.99 18.39 0.63
C PHE A 91 -12.78 18.36 -0.88
N TYR A 92 -13.41 19.27 -1.61
CA TYR A 92 -13.30 19.30 -3.07
C TYR A 92 -11.88 19.63 -3.52
N THR A 93 -11.28 20.68 -2.92
CA THR A 93 -9.92 21.13 -3.28
C THR A 93 -8.86 20.05 -3.07
N ARG A 94 -9.07 19.18 -2.06
CA ARG A 94 -8.13 18.06 -1.78
C ARG A 94 -8.48 16.78 -2.54
N SER A 95 -9.76 16.53 -2.81
CA SER A 95 -10.20 15.28 -3.47
C SER A 95 -10.19 15.37 -5.01
N ALA A 96 -10.47 16.53 -5.59
CA ALA A 96 -10.52 16.69 -7.04
C ALA A 96 -9.17 16.39 -7.73
N PRO A 97 -8.00 16.83 -7.24
CA PRO A 97 -6.71 16.49 -7.82
C PRO A 97 -6.40 14.99 -7.79
N LEU A 98 -6.92 14.25 -6.80
CA LEU A 98 -6.73 12.79 -6.73
C LEU A 98 -7.31 12.07 -7.94
N LEU A 99 -8.41 12.57 -8.51
CA LEU A 99 -9.02 12.01 -9.72
C LEU A 99 -8.14 12.20 -10.96
N THR A 100 -7.28 13.20 -10.97
CA THR A 100 -6.29 13.44 -12.05
C THR A 100 -4.94 12.78 -11.77
N GLY A 101 -4.82 12.07 -10.63
CA GLY A 101 -3.58 11.40 -10.23
C GLY A 101 -2.57 12.34 -9.57
N ASP A 102 -2.96 13.56 -9.21
CA ASP A 102 -2.12 14.46 -8.44
C ASP A 102 -2.41 14.27 -6.94
N LEU A 103 -1.42 13.70 -6.23
CA LEU A 103 -1.50 13.44 -4.79
C LEU A 103 -1.07 14.65 -3.95
N GLY A 104 -0.65 15.74 -4.59
CA GLY A 104 -0.24 16.96 -3.91
C GLY A 104 1.16 16.90 -3.30
N LEU A 105 1.37 17.76 -2.30
CA LEU A 105 2.62 17.89 -1.57
C LEU A 105 2.51 17.26 -0.18
N SER A 106 3.60 16.65 0.25
CA SER A 106 3.81 16.21 1.64
C SER A 106 4.03 17.42 2.55
N ASP A 107 3.85 17.26 3.87
CA ASP A 107 4.13 18.29 4.88
C ASP A 107 5.58 18.82 4.81
N ALA A 108 6.49 18.03 4.26
CA ALA A 108 7.88 18.43 3.99
C ALA A 108 8.05 19.21 2.66
N GLY A 109 6.96 19.58 1.98
CA GLY A 109 6.97 20.32 0.72
C GLY A 109 7.42 19.50 -0.51
N ARG A 110 7.52 18.17 -0.40
CA ARG A 110 7.92 17.28 -1.50
C ARG A 110 6.71 16.74 -2.24
N SER A 111 6.79 16.64 -3.57
CA SER A 111 5.74 16.03 -4.37
C SER A 111 5.59 14.54 -4.04
N ILE A 112 4.39 14.14 -3.60
CA ILE A 112 4.06 12.76 -3.25
C ILE A 112 4.17 11.84 -4.46
N ASN A 113 3.74 12.32 -5.64
CA ASN A 113 3.85 11.58 -6.90
C ASN A 113 5.30 11.21 -7.21
N ARG A 114 6.22 12.15 -7.00
CA ARG A 114 7.64 11.91 -7.20
C ARG A 114 8.22 10.93 -6.19
N GLU A 115 7.87 11.06 -4.90
CA GLU A 115 8.30 10.11 -3.87
C GLU A 115 7.81 8.70 -4.15
N ILE A 116 6.56 8.55 -4.62
CA ILE A 116 6.03 7.25 -5.04
C ILE A 116 6.81 6.71 -6.22
N ALA A 117 7.02 7.52 -7.27
CA ALA A 117 7.75 7.09 -8.47
C ALA A 117 9.18 6.62 -8.15
N GLU A 118 9.87 7.30 -7.23
CA GLU A 118 11.21 6.93 -6.79
C GLU A 118 11.23 5.62 -5.98
N ARG A 119 10.17 5.32 -5.22
CA ARG A 119 10.09 4.13 -4.34
C ARG A 119 9.44 2.92 -4.99
N VAL A 120 8.62 3.11 -6.03
CA VAL A 120 7.95 2.00 -6.73
C VAL A 120 8.96 1.05 -7.37
N GLY A 121 10.03 1.56 -7.97
CA GLY A 121 11.07 0.75 -8.61
C GLY A 121 11.68 -0.29 -7.65
N PRO A 122 12.30 0.14 -6.54
CA PRO A 122 12.83 -0.76 -5.51
C PRO A 122 11.79 -1.73 -4.93
N SER A 123 10.57 -1.24 -4.70
CA SER A 123 9.49 -2.08 -4.15
C SER A 123 9.06 -3.18 -5.12
N LEU A 124 8.91 -2.87 -6.41
CA LEU A 124 8.58 -3.85 -7.44
C LEU A 124 9.72 -4.85 -7.67
N ALA A 125 10.96 -4.37 -7.62
CA ALA A 125 12.14 -5.23 -7.74
C ALA A 125 12.20 -6.31 -6.65
N LEU A 126 11.65 -6.05 -5.47
CA LEU A 126 11.52 -7.03 -4.39
C LEU A 126 10.22 -7.84 -4.53
N ALA A 127 9.10 -7.19 -4.80
CA ALA A 127 7.78 -7.82 -4.78
C ALA A 127 7.59 -8.83 -5.93
N VAL A 128 8.04 -8.48 -7.15
CA VAL A 128 7.83 -9.34 -8.33
C VAL A 128 8.58 -10.66 -8.22
N PRO A 129 9.90 -10.72 -7.93
CA PRO A 129 10.58 -11.98 -7.73
C PRO A 129 10.02 -12.79 -6.55
N THR A 130 9.69 -12.12 -5.44
CA THR A 130 9.10 -12.80 -4.28
C THR A 130 7.77 -13.44 -4.63
N PHE A 131 6.92 -12.77 -5.40
CA PHE A 131 5.63 -13.31 -5.84
C PHE A 131 5.81 -14.48 -6.81
N VAL A 132 6.58 -14.30 -7.87
CA VAL A 132 6.76 -15.34 -8.92
C VAL A 132 7.42 -16.58 -8.35
N LEU A 133 8.53 -16.42 -7.64
CA LEU A 133 9.24 -17.56 -7.02
C LEU A 133 8.41 -18.15 -5.88
N GLY A 134 7.66 -17.35 -5.13
CA GLY A 134 6.76 -17.80 -4.07
C GLY A 134 5.68 -18.73 -4.61
N VAL A 135 4.99 -18.33 -5.69
CA VAL A 135 3.99 -19.17 -6.35
C VAL A 135 4.61 -20.46 -6.86
N PHE A 136 5.79 -20.39 -7.47
CA PHE A 136 6.48 -21.60 -7.95
C PHE A 136 6.82 -22.55 -6.81
N VAL A 137 7.44 -22.06 -5.75
CA VAL A 137 7.82 -22.88 -4.57
C VAL A 137 6.59 -23.46 -3.88
N MET A 138 5.52 -22.67 -3.73
CA MET A 138 4.24 -23.13 -3.19
C MET A 138 3.66 -24.28 -4.00
N LEU A 139 3.61 -24.15 -5.33
CA LEU A 139 3.11 -25.23 -6.20
C LEU A 139 3.95 -26.51 -6.09
N VAL A 140 5.29 -26.39 -6.11
CA VAL A 140 6.18 -27.53 -5.96
C VAL A 140 6.00 -28.19 -4.60
N PHE A 141 5.93 -27.42 -3.53
CA PHE A 141 5.74 -27.94 -2.18
C PHE A 141 4.38 -28.62 -2.01
N SER A 142 3.30 -28.01 -2.51
CA SER A 142 1.95 -28.60 -2.50
C SER A 142 1.88 -29.92 -3.27
N LEU A 143 2.52 -29.99 -4.45
CA LEU A 143 2.61 -31.22 -5.22
C LEU A 143 3.41 -32.30 -4.47
N MET A 144 4.51 -31.92 -3.81
CA MET A 144 5.28 -32.83 -2.98
C MET A 144 4.45 -33.40 -1.83
N VAL A 145 3.68 -32.57 -1.13
CA VAL A 145 2.78 -33.01 -0.06
C VAL A 145 1.73 -34.00 -0.58
N VAL A 146 1.15 -33.75 -1.76
CA VAL A 146 0.21 -34.66 -2.41
C VAL A 146 0.85 -36.01 -2.77
N LEU A 147 2.08 -35.99 -3.30
CA LEU A 147 2.80 -37.22 -3.69
C LEU A 147 3.13 -38.11 -2.49
N VAL A 148 3.42 -37.52 -1.32
CA VAL A 148 3.73 -38.26 -0.10
C VAL A 148 2.49 -38.56 0.75
N ARG A 149 1.30 -38.29 0.23
CA ARG A 149 0.03 -38.55 0.90
C ARG A 149 -0.10 -40.00 1.35
N ARG A 150 -0.64 -40.25 2.54
CA ARG A 150 -0.75 -41.57 3.22
C ARG A 150 0.58 -42.17 3.68
N THR A 151 1.66 -41.39 3.68
CA THR A 151 2.93 -41.83 4.25
C THR A 151 3.22 -41.06 5.57
N LYS A 152 4.22 -41.54 6.33
CA LYS A 152 4.69 -40.80 7.52
C LYS A 152 5.26 -39.42 7.19
N LEU A 153 5.70 -39.22 5.95
CA LEU A 153 6.22 -37.93 5.45
C LEU A 153 5.12 -36.86 5.31
N GLU A 154 3.87 -37.26 5.10
CA GLU A 154 2.72 -36.32 5.10
C GLU A 154 2.63 -35.58 6.44
N TRP A 155 2.66 -36.33 7.56
CA TRP A 155 2.63 -35.75 8.89
C TRP A 155 3.81 -34.83 9.18
N ALA A 156 5.00 -35.18 8.72
CA ALA A 156 6.18 -34.35 8.85
C ALA A 156 6.06 -33.05 8.03
N ALA A 157 5.55 -33.12 6.80
CA ALA A 157 5.34 -31.96 5.95
C ALA A 157 4.30 -30.98 6.54
N VAL A 158 3.18 -31.53 7.04
CA VAL A 158 2.15 -30.72 7.69
C VAL A 158 2.68 -30.10 8.99
N ALA A 159 3.37 -30.87 9.82
CA ALA A 159 3.98 -30.34 11.04
C ALA A 159 5.01 -29.23 10.73
N PHE A 160 5.81 -29.40 9.68
CA PHE A 160 6.74 -28.37 9.21
C PHE A 160 6.00 -27.10 8.77
N ALA A 161 4.95 -27.23 7.93
CA ALA A 161 4.16 -26.10 7.45
C ALA A 161 3.51 -25.33 8.60
N VAL A 162 2.90 -26.04 9.57
CA VAL A 162 2.30 -25.44 10.77
C VAL A 162 3.35 -24.73 11.62
N THR A 163 4.54 -25.33 11.79
CA THR A 163 5.65 -24.70 12.53
C THR A 163 6.10 -23.40 11.86
N VAL A 164 6.28 -23.43 10.55
CA VAL A 164 6.67 -22.22 9.76
C VAL A 164 5.59 -21.13 9.88
N MET A 165 4.32 -21.50 9.79
CA MET A 165 3.20 -20.56 9.91
C MET A 165 3.08 -19.95 11.34
N SER A 166 3.45 -20.70 12.37
CA SER A 166 3.33 -20.28 13.77
C SER A 166 4.37 -19.22 14.16
N VAL A 167 5.45 -19.08 13.41
CA VAL A 167 6.53 -18.12 13.69
C VAL A 167 6.28 -16.81 12.94
N SER A 168 6.43 -15.67 13.64
CA SER A 168 6.27 -14.35 13.05
C SER A 168 7.28 -14.12 11.92
N SER A 169 6.83 -13.50 10.82
CA SER A 169 7.70 -13.10 9.69
C SER A 169 8.86 -12.20 10.13
N LEU A 170 8.66 -11.36 11.15
CA LEU A 170 9.72 -10.53 11.72
C LEU A 170 10.85 -11.36 12.33
N PHE A 171 10.52 -12.48 12.97
CA PHE A 171 11.55 -13.38 13.50
C PHE A 171 12.42 -13.96 12.38
N TYR A 172 11.82 -14.39 11.27
CA TYR A 172 12.57 -14.87 10.09
C TYR A 172 13.46 -13.80 9.51
N ILE A 173 13.02 -12.55 9.46
CA ILE A 173 13.82 -11.41 8.98
C ILE A 173 15.04 -11.20 9.88
N ILE A 174 14.82 -11.12 11.19
CA ILE A 174 15.91 -10.87 12.17
C ILE A 174 16.89 -12.05 12.18
N LEU A 175 16.38 -13.29 12.25
CA LEU A 175 17.21 -14.48 12.27
C LEU A 175 17.98 -14.66 10.95
N GLY A 176 17.32 -14.42 9.82
CA GLY A 176 17.94 -14.52 8.51
C GLY A 176 19.05 -13.47 8.32
N GLN A 177 18.82 -12.22 8.70
CA GLN A 177 19.85 -11.19 8.67
C GLN A 177 21.00 -11.50 9.61
N TRP A 178 20.71 -11.94 10.83
CA TRP A 178 21.75 -12.32 11.78
C TRP A 178 22.61 -13.48 11.27
N LEU A 179 21.98 -14.53 10.75
CA LEU A 179 22.68 -15.73 10.30
C LEU A 179 23.43 -15.49 8.99
N PHE A 180 22.73 -15.03 7.93
CA PHE A 180 23.30 -14.96 6.57
C PHE A 180 24.11 -13.70 6.31
N ALA A 181 23.70 -12.56 6.90
CA ALA A 181 24.39 -11.31 6.65
C ALA A 181 25.49 -11.03 7.69
N LYS A 182 25.23 -11.24 8.99
CA LYS A 182 26.20 -10.90 10.04
C LYS A 182 27.18 -12.05 10.31
N THR A 183 26.68 -13.29 10.44
CA THR A 183 27.52 -14.45 10.85
C THR A 183 28.24 -15.05 9.65
N LEU A 184 27.49 -15.45 8.62
CA LEU A 184 28.06 -16.09 7.42
C LEU A 184 28.63 -15.09 6.40
N ARG A 185 28.24 -13.81 6.48
CA ARG A 185 28.67 -12.72 5.57
C ARG A 185 28.48 -13.04 4.09
N LEU A 186 27.46 -13.84 3.76
CA LEU A 186 27.15 -14.26 2.39
C LEU A 186 26.43 -13.18 1.60
N VAL A 187 25.66 -12.34 2.30
CA VAL A 187 24.85 -11.25 1.72
C VAL A 187 25.02 -9.99 2.55
N PRO A 188 24.94 -8.80 1.94
CA PRO A 188 25.00 -7.55 2.67
C PRO A 188 23.78 -7.37 3.59
N VAL A 189 23.97 -6.72 4.74
CA VAL A 189 22.94 -6.53 5.77
C VAL A 189 21.84 -5.60 5.29
N SER A 190 22.20 -4.55 4.55
CA SER A 190 21.27 -3.52 4.04
C SER A 190 21.95 -2.75 2.91
N GLY A 191 21.12 -2.15 2.08
CA GLY A 191 21.54 -1.30 0.97
C GLY A 191 20.70 -1.59 -0.27
N PHE A 192 20.60 -0.58 -1.13
CA PHE A 192 20.04 -0.69 -2.45
C PHE A 192 21.08 -0.12 -3.42
N MET A 193 21.50 -0.92 -4.37
CA MET A 193 22.46 -0.50 -5.40
C MET A 193 21.83 -0.70 -6.76
N ASP A 194 22.07 0.22 -7.66
CA ASP A 194 21.62 0.10 -9.04
C ASP A 194 22.42 -0.95 -9.83
N GLY A 195 21.77 -1.54 -10.83
CA GLY A 195 22.38 -2.49 -11.75
C GLY A 195 22.44 -3.92 -11.22
N TRP A 196 23.37 -4.71 -11.76
CA TRP A 196 23.49 -6.15 -11.49
C TRP A 196 23.71 -6.52 -10.02
N ARG A 197 24.37 -5.66 -9.26
CA ARG A 197 24.62 -5.86 -7.83
C ARG A 197 23.36 -5.82 -6.98
N MET A 198 22.28 -5.23 -7.47
CA MET A 198 20.95 -5.23 -6.83
C MET A 198 20.46 -6.66 -6.55
N ALA A 199 20.71 -7.61 -7.46
CA ALA A 199 20.28 -8.99 -7.29
C ALA A 199 20.80 -9.64 -5.99
N VAL A 200 22.05 -9.34 -5.61
CA VAL A 200 22.66 -9.89 -4.38
C VAL A 200 21.95 -9.38 -3.12
N PHE A 201 21.50 -8.13 -3.12
CA PHE A 201 20.73 -7.56 -2.00
C PHE A 201 19.31 -8.12 -1.92
N LEU A 202 18.74 -8.55 -3.05
CA LEU A 202 17.37 -9.08 -3.11
C LEU A 202 17.26 -10.55 -2.70
N ILE A 203 18.34 -11.34 -2.82
CA ILE A 203 18.33 -12.79 -2.53
C ILE A 203 17.77 -13.08 -1.14
N LEU A 204 18.31 -12.43 -0.11
CA LEU A 204 17.93 -12.70 1.27
C LEU A 204 16.47 -12.28 1.59
N PRO A 205 16.03 -11.04 1.27
CA PRO A 205 14.63 -10.65 1.49
C PRO A 205 13.63 -11.50 0.71
N VAL A 206 13.96 -11.88 -0.55
CA VAL A 206 13.12 -12.75 -1.37
C VAL A 206 13.01 -14.14 -0.74
N ALA A 207 14.14 -14.74 -0.35
CA ALA A 207 14.16 -16.06 0.28
C ALA A 207 13.36 -16.09 1.59
N ILE A 208 13.53 -15.09 2.45
CA ILE A 208 12.78 -14.96 3.70
C ILE A 208 11.27 -14.74 3.41
N GLY A 209 10.94 -13.89 2.43
CA GLY A 209 9.57 -13.63 2.03
C GLY A 209 8.82 -14.87 1.51
N ILE A 210 9.52 -15.73 0.76
CA ILE A 210 8.98 -17.01 0.29
C ILE A 210 8.83 -17.97 1.47
N PHE A 211 9.86 -18.13 2.28
CA PHE A 211 9.87 -19.09 3.38
C PHE A 211 8.79 -18.78 4.43
N SER A 212 8.64 -17.52 4.79
CA SER A 212 7.63 -17.11 5.79
C SER A 212 6.18 -17.33 5.35
N ARG A 213 5.90 -17.42 4.05
CA ARG A 213 4.55 -17.65 3.48
C ARG A 213 4.28 -19.12 3.17
N LEU A 214 5.30 -19.95 3.12
CA LEU A 214 5.19 -21.34 2.66
C LEU A 214 4.19 -22.15 3.49
N GLY A 215 4.08 -21.89 4.80
CA GLY A 215 3.13 -22.57 5.66
C GLY A 215 1.68 -22.12 5.46
N SER A 216 1.44 -20.82 5.31
CA SER A 216 0.07 -20.27 5.15
C SER A 216 -0.53 -20.61 3.80
N ASP A 217 0.29 -20.54 2.74
CA ASP A 217 -0.21 -20.64 1.37
C ASP A 217 -0.40 -22.11 0.90
N THR A 218 0.14 -23.08 1.65
CA THR A 218 0.03 -24.52 1.31
C THR A 218 -1.04 -25.26 2.09
N LEU A 219 -1.51 -24.72 3.20
CA LEU A 219 -2.56 -25.33 4.05
C LEU A 219 -3.95 -24.78 3.77
N LEU A 220 -4.08 -23.73 2.95
CA LEU A 220 -5.32 -23.18 2.42
C LEU A 220 -5.69 -23.85 1.10
#